data_f28b112e2c368dbee13731d8ae10a64d
#
_entry.id   f28b112e2c368dbee13731d8ae10a64d
#
_cell.length_a   1.000
_cell.length_b   1.000
_cell.length_c   1.000
_cell.angle_alpha   90.00
_cell.angle_beta   90.00
_cell.angle_gamma   90.00
#
_symmetry.space_group_name_H-M   'P 1'
#
loop_
_entity.id
_entity.type
_entity.pdbx_description
1 polymer ?
#
loop_
_entity_poly.entity_id
_entity_poly.type
_entity_poly.pdbx_seq_one_letter_code
_entity_poly.pdbx_strand_id
1 'polypeptide(L)'
;MQFRNCQTAIYVNWDWQWTFKSVDIDNCKIGIDFSSLDGNGAQNVGSIILLDSKISNTPIGLRTSRSGGFSPTSGGSAVLDNVQLTNVNQAVANTNGGTILGGGSFTIDLWGQGRMYEPSGASSTVQGNLARSFPKPASLLDSTGKVFERSRPQYTNVPASSFISVRSQGARGDGQTDDTATLRRIFATYGGNTNNIIYFDHGVYVVSDTVQIPVNTREFSDS
;
A
#
# COMPACT_ATOMS: atom_id res chain seq x y z
N MET A 1 6.81 -4.12 5.48
CA MET A 1 6.51 -5.58 5.49
C MET A 1 7.75 -6.32 5.02
N GLN A 2 8.09 -7.49 5.65
CA GLN A 2 9.30 -8.25 5.31
C GLN A 2 8.97 -9.70 4.99
N PHE A 3 9.56 -10.22 3.91
CA PHE A 3 9.43 -11.61 3.46
C PHE A 3 10.81 -12.22 3.31
N ARG A 4 11.05 -13.37 3.93
CA ARG A 4 12.34 -14.04 3.89
C ARG A 4 12.19 -15.54 3.68
N ASN A 5 13.08 -16.12 2.89
CA ASN A 5 13.17 -17.56 2.66
C ASN A 5 11.88 -18.18 2.11
N CYS A 6 11.13 -17.42 1.30
CA CYS A 6 9.86 -17.89 0.73
C CYS A 6 10.07 -18.53 -0.65
N GLN A 7 9.18 -19.45 -1.02
CA GLN A 7 9.07 -19.89 -2.41
C GLN A 7 8.57 -18.72 -3.28
N THR A 8 7.50 -18.05 -2.84
CA THR A 8 6.98 -16.82 -3.40
C THR A 8 6.61 -15.91 -2.22
N ALA A 9 7.15 -14.70 -2.20
CA ALA A 9 6.91 -13.78 -1.09
C ALA A 9 5.46 -13.27 -1.11
N ILE A 10 4.99 -12.84 -2.27
CA ILE A 10 3.61 -12.35 -2.47
C ILE A 10 3.06 -12.98 -3.74
N TYR A 11 1.96 -13.73 -3.60
CA TYR A 11 1.19 -14.22 -4.74
C TYR A 11 -0.11 -13.44 -4.86
N VAL A 12 -0.30 -12.74 -5.99
CA VAL A 12 -1.50 -11.97 -6.28
C VAL A 12 -2.38 -12.79 -7.20
N ASN A 13 -3.45 -13.35 -6.63
CA ASN A 13 -4.38 -14.17 -7.39
C ASN A 13 -5.35 -13.32 -8.22
N TRP A 14 -5.82 -12.21 -7.65
CA TRP A 14 -6.73 -11.27 -8.29
C TRP A 14 -6.64 -9.90 -7.62
N ASP A 15 -6.70 -8.82 -8.39
CA ASP A 15 -6.86 -7.45 -7.90
C ASP A 15 -7.45 -6.53 -8.96
N TRP A 16 -7.86 -5.33 -8.55
CA TRP A 16 -8.07 -4.19 -9.43
C TRP A 16 -6.79 -3.35 -9.53
N GLN A 17 -6.25 -2.96 -8.37
CA GLN A 17 -5.03 -2.18 -8.25
C GLN A 17 -4.49 -2.27 -6.82
N TRP A 18 -3.23 -2.70 -6.71
CA TRP A 18 -2.53 -2.75 -5.42
C TRP A 18 -1.23 -1.96 -5.47
N THR A 19 -0.99 -1.21 -4.41
CA THR A 19 0.29 -0.56 -4.16
C THR A 19 0.98 -1.23 -2.99
N PHE A 20 2.14 -1.80 -3.27
CA PHE A 20 3.05 -2.33 -2.26
C PHE A 20 4.13 -1.28 -2.00
N LYS A 21 4.20 -0.79 -0.77
CA LYS A 21 5.20 0.20 -0.36
C LYS A 21 6.06 -0.33 0.78
N SER A 22 7.35 0.00 0.76
CA SER A 22 8.32 -0.37 1.79
C SER A 22 8.32 -1.88 2.08
N VAL A 23 8.25 -2.68 1.01
CA VAL A 23 8.37 -4.13 1.09
C VAL A 23 9.85 -4.50 0.99
N ASP A 24 10.28 -5.40 1.88
CA ASP A 24 11.63 -5.96 1.91
C ASP A 24 11.54 -7.47 1.67
N ILE A 25 12.00 -7.90 0.48
CA ILE A 25 12.00 -9.29 0.05
C ILE A 25 13.45 -9.77 -0.02
N ASP A 26 13.76 -10.86 0.69
CA ASP A 26 15.11 -11.40 0.70
C ASP A 26 15.12 -12.92 0.70
N ASN A 27 16.03 -13.48 -0.11
CA ASN A 27 16.24 -14.92 -0.24
C ASN A 27 14.95 -15.71 -0.54
N CYS A 28 14.09 -15.15 -1.41
CA CYS A 28 12.92 -15.84 -1.95
C CYS A 28 13.23 -16.37 -3.34
N LYS A 29 12.47 -17.34 -3.88
CA LYS A 29 12.66 -17.75 -5.27
C LYS A 29 11.96 -16.79 -6.24
N ILE A 30 10.79 -16.29 -5.84
CA ILE A 30 10.04 -15.26 -6.56
C ILE A 30 9.61 -14.20 -5.54
N GLY A 31 9.82 -12.94 -5.86
CA GLY A 31 9.39 -11.83 -5.03
C GLY A 31 7.88 -11.66 -5.11
N ILE A 32 7.39 -11.06 -6.18
CA ILE A 32 5.94 -10.88 -6.38
C ILE A 32 5.52 -11.64 -7.64
N ASP A 33 4.54 -12.49 -7.50
CA ASP A 33 3.94 -13.22 -8.59
C ASP A 33 2.52 -12.72 -8.85
N PHE A 34 2.33 -12.03 -9.97
CA PHE A 34 1.04 -11.54 -10.43
C PHE A 34 0.67 -12.11 -11.81
N SER A 35 1.08 -13.33 -12.05
CA SER A 35 0.86 -14.03 -13.31
C SER A 35 -0.44 -14.84 -13.37
N SER A 36 -1.34 -14.68 -12.39
CA SER A 36 -2.62 -15.39 -12.34
C SER A 36 -3.47 -15.09 -13.58
N LEU A 37 -4.07 -16.14 -14.13
CA LEU A 37 -4.97 -16.08 -15.28
C LEU A 37 -6.36 -16.59 -14.87
N ASP A 38 -7.41 -16.07 -15.49
CA ASP A 38 -8.75 -16.61 -15.38
C ASP A 38 -8.94 -17.90 -16.18
N GLY A 39 -10.13 -18.49 -16.11
CA GLY A 39 -10.46 -19.72 -16.85
C GLY A 39 -10.40 -19.59 -18.37
N ASN A 40 -10.35 -18.37 -18.90
CA ASN A 40 -10.23 -18.06 -20.33
C ASN A 40 -8.79 -17.68 -20.74
N GLY A 41 -7.85 -17.71 -19.81
CA GLY A 41 -6.46 -17.35 -20.05
C GLY A 41 -6.22 -15.84 -20.05
N ALA A 42 -7.17 -15.00 -19.62
CA ALA A 42 -6.98 -13.57 -19.44
C ALA A 42 -6.34 -13.30 -18.06
N GLN A 43 -5.57 -12.23 -17.98
CA GLN A 43 -4.89 -11.86 -16.73
C GLN A 43 -5.91 -11.41 -15.68
N ASN A 44 -5.88 -12.04 -14.50
CA ASN A 44 -6.72 -11.73 -13.34
C ASN A 44 -6.25 -10.51 -12.55
N VAL A 45 -4.97 -10.18 -12.65
CA VAL A 45 -4.37 -9.10 -11.88
C VAL A 45 -4.46 -7.80 -12.65
N GLY A 46 -5.11 -6.80 -12.08
CA GLY A 46 -5.34 -5.50 -12.70
C GLY A 46 -4.06 -4.66 -12.78
N SER A 47 -3.59 -4.13 -11.67
CA SER A 47 -2.40 -3.29 -11.64
C SER A 47 -1.61 -3.46 -10.36
N ILE A 48 -0.27 -3.46 -10.48
CA ILE A 48 0.64 -3.51 -9.32
C ILE A 48 1.59 -2.33 -9.38
N ILE A 49 1.72 -1.64 -8.27
CA ILE A 49 2.75 -0.64 -8.03
C ILE A 49 3.64 -1.13 -6.89
N LEU A 50 4.94 -1.22 -7.14
CA LEU A 50 5.95 -1.47 -6.10
C LEU A 50 6.75 -0.19 -5.90
N LEU A 51 6.63 0.39 -4.71
CA LEU A 51 7.17 1.70 -4.36
C LEU A 51 8.15 1.62 -3.20
N ASP A 52 9.30 2.31 -3.29
CA ASP A 52 10.27 2.48 -2.19
C ASP A 52 10.69 1.16 -1.52
N SER A 53 10.82 0.09 -2.30
CA SER A 53 10.96 -1.28 -1.83
C SER A 53 12.33 -1.88 -2.14
N LYS A 54 12.63 -3.05 -1.54
CA LYS A 54 13.90 -3.76 -1.75
C LYS A 54 13.63 -5.21 -2.11
N ILE A 55 14.43 -5.72 -3.06
CA ILE A 55 14.46 -7.13 -3.42
C ILE A 55 15.91 -7.58 -3.42
N SER A 56 16.24 -8.58 -2.62
CA SER A 56 17.61 -9.06 -2.44
C SER A 56 17.68 -10.57 -2.58
N ASN A 57 18.78 -11.09 -3.15
CA ASN A 57 19.07 -12.53 -3.24
C ASN A 57 17.87 -13.36 -3.76
N THR A 58 17.11 -12.77 -4.68
CA THR A 58 15.85 -13.33 -5.17
C THR A 58 15.96 -13.46 -6.69
N PRO A 59 16.05 -14.67 -7.26
CA PRO A 59 16.25 -14.86 -8.70
C PRO A 59 15.27 -14.13 -9.59
N ILE A 60 14.00 -14.10 -9.23
CA ILE A 60 12.95 -13.40 -9.97
C ILE A 60 12.30 -12.36 -9.03
N GLY A 61 12.46 -11.07 -9.34
CA GLY A 61 11.85 -10.00 -8.59
C GLY A 61 10.33 -9.99 -8.74
N LEU A 62 9.85 -9.82 -9.96
CA LEU A 62 8.42 -9.86 -10.31
C LEU A 62 8.19 -10.90 -11.41
N ARG A 63 7.10 -11.66 -11.30
CA ARG A 63 6.64 -12.58 -12.35
C ARG A 63 5.28 -12.15 -12.87
N THR A 64 5.14 -11.98 -14.19
CA THR A 64 3.92 -11.57 -14.88
C THR A 64 3.51 -12.59 -15.94
N SER A 65 2.23 -12.70 -16.24
CA SER A 65 1.73 -13.46 -17.39
C SER A 65 2.00 -12.78 -18.73
N ARG A 66 2.43 -11.52 -18.72
CA ARG A 66 2.64 -10.75 -19.95
C ARG A 66 3.99 -11.04 -20.59
N SER A 67 3.97 -11.17 -21.91
CA SER A 67 5.15 -11.10 -22.77
C SER A 67 5.27 -9.70 -23.37
N GLY A 68 6.45 -9.38 -23.92
CA GLY A 68 6.72 -8.06 -24.52
C GLY A 68 5.81 -7.59 -25.65
N GLY A 69 4.92 -8.44 -26.15
CA GLY A 69 3.93 -8.15 -27.18
C GLY A 69 2.49 -8.19 -26.68
N PHE A 70 2.24 -7.74 -25.46
CA PHE A 70 0.92 -7.86 -24.86
C PHE A 70 -0.18 -7.07 -25.60
N SER A 71 -1.38 -7.67 -25.63
CA SER A 71 -2.55 -7.05 -26.24
C SER A 71 -2.99 -5.81 -25.45
N PRO A 72 -3.31 -4.70 -26.12
CA PRO A 72 -3.83 -3.50 -25.47
C PRO A 72 -5.17 -3.71 -24.74
N THR A 73 -5.85 -4.82 -24.98
CA THR A 73 -7.12 -5.17 -24.33
C THR A 73 -6.94 -5.97 -23.04
N SER A 74 -5.75 -6.58 -22.81
CA SER A 74 -5.47 -7.25 -21.56
C SER A 74 -5.24 -6.22 -20.47
N GLY A 75 -6.04 -6.24 -19.41
CA GLY A 75 -5.88 -5.36 -18.24
C GLY A 75 -4.48 -5.45 -17.62
N GLY A 76 -4.26 -4.70 -16.59
CA GLY A 76 -3.11 -4.80 -15.70
C GLY A 76 -1.85 -4.06 -16.16
N SER A 77 -1.26 -3.41 -15.23
CA SER A 77 0.02 -2.75 -15.39
C SER A 77 0.94 -3.09 -14.22
N ALA A 78 2.25 -2.94 -14.43
CA ALA A 78 3.24 -3.01 -13.38
C ALA A 78 4.06 -1.72 -13.39
N VAL A 79 4.23 -1.12 -12.23
CA VAL A 79 5.09 0.05 -12.04
C VAL A 79 6.07 -0.25 -10.92
N LEU A 80 7.35 -0.03 -11.18
CA LEU A 80 8.43 -0.08 -10.21
C LEU A 80 8.94 1.34 -10.01
N ASP A 81 8.82 1.87 -8.81
CA ASP A 81 9.21 3.23 -8.47
C ASP A 81 10.14 3.18 -7.26
N ASN A 82 11.39 3.58 -7.45
CA ASN A 82 12.44 3.55 -6.42
C ASN A 82 12.58 2.16 -5.77
N VAL A 83 12.84 1.14 -6.61
CA VAL A 83 13.01 -0.25 -6.17
C VAL A 83 14.49 -0.62 -6.18
N GLN A 84 15.04 -0.90 -5.02
CA GLN A 84 16.43 -1.35 -4.87
C GLN A 84 16.53 -2.85 -5.12
N LEU A 85 17.38 -3.23 -6.04
CA LEU A 85 17.75 -4.62 -6.30
C LEU A 85 19.15 -4.92 -5.74
N THR A 86 19.33 -6.11 -5.19
CA THR A 86 20.64 -6.63 -4.77
C THR A 86 20.72 -8.11 -5.11
N ASN A 87 21.61 -8.50 -6.01
CA ASN A 87 21.79 -9.89 -6.41
C ASN A 87 20.47 -10.53 -6.89
N VAL A 88 19.81 -9.88 -7.87
CA VAL A 88 18.58 -10.33 -8.52
C VAL A 88 18.91 -10.71 -9.96
N ASN A 89 18.48 -11.89 -10.45
CA ASN A 89 18.79 -12.29 -11.82
C ASN A 89 17.87 -11.62 -12.83
N GLN A 90 16.59 -11.60 -12.57
CA GLN A 90 15.56 -10.99 -13.41
C GLN A 90 14.69 -10.08 -12.55
N ALA A 91 14.74 -8.77 -12.79
CA ALA A 91 13.87 -7.84 -12.09
C ALA A 91 12.40 -8.09 -12.42
N VAL A 92 12.09 -8.35 -13.72
CA VAL A 92 10.77 -8.76 -14.19
C VAL A 92 10.94 -9.91 -15.20
N ALA A 93 10.20 -10.99 -14.97
CA ALA A 93 10.17 -12.16 -15.85
C ALA A 93 8.72 -12.52 -16.24
N ASN A 94 8.55 -13.16 -17.39
CA ASN A 94 7.27 -13.78 -17.75
C ASN A 94 7.17 -15.23 -17.22
N THR A 95 6.00 -15.82 -17.33
CA THR A 95 5.75 -17.21 -16.89
C THR A 95 6.58 -18.25 -17.63
N ASN A 96 7.05 -17.95 -18.83
CA ASN A 96 7.88 -18.85 -19.65
C ASN A 96 9.39 -18.69 -19.33
N GLY A 97 9.74 -17.93 -18.29
CA GLY A 97 11.13 -17.67 -17.90
C GLY A 97 11.84 -16.59 -18.73
N GLY A 98 11.16 -15.98 -19.69
CA GLY A 98 11.72 -14.87 -20.49
C GLY A 98 11.92 -13.62 -19.65
N THR A 99 13.08 -12.99 -19.80
CA THR A 99 13.42 -11.75 -19.11
C THR A 99 12.74 -10.55 -19.79
N ILE A 100 11.97 -9.79 -19.02
CA ILE A 100 11.35 -8.53 -19.45
C ILE A 100 12.21 -7.35 -19.01
N LEU A 101 12.69 -7.38 -17.76
CA LEU A 101 13.67 -6.45 -17.23
C LEU A 101 14.79 -7.23 -16.55
N GLY A 102 16.03 -6.99 -16.99
CA GLY A 102 17.20 -7.60 -16.38
C GLY A 102 17.37 -7.21 -14.92
N GLY A 103 17.98 -8.10 -14.16
CA GLY A 103 18.30 -7.85 -12.76
C GLY A 103 19.71 -7.33 -12.56
N GLY A 104 20.19 -7.41 -11.33
CA GLY A 104 21.52 -6.97 -10.90
C GLY A 104 21.52 -6.47 -9.47
N SER A 105 22.40 -5.50 -9.20
CA SER A 105 22.49 -4.78 -7.93
C SER A 105 22.49 -3.28 -8.24
N PHE A 106 21.31 -2.70 -8.35
CA PHE A 106 21.08 -1.28 -8.66
C PHE A 106 19.68 -0.85 -8.20
N THR A 107 19.38 0.43 -8.29
CA THR A 107 18.05 0.95 -8.01
C THR A 107 17.32 1.27 -9.31
N ILE A 108 16.13 0.73 -9.48
CA ILE A 108 15.19 1.11 -10.53
C ILE A 108 14.54 2.42 -10.10
N ASP A 109 14.80 3.52 -10.83
CA ASP A 109 14.17 4.81 -10.52
C ASP A 109 12.68 4.78 -10.84
N LEU A 110 12.34 4.55 -12.12
CA LEU A 110 10.96 4.38 -12.56
C LEU A 110 10.91 3.51 -13.81
N TRP A 111 10.23 2.39 -13.70
CA TRP A 111 9.99 1.48 -14.82
C TRP A 111 8.52 1.10 -14.86
N GLY A 112 7.99 0.89 -16.04
CA GLY A 112 6.61 0.45 -16.19
C GLY A 112 6.38 -0.48 -17.35
N GLN A 113 5.36 -1.32 -17.21
CA GLN A 113 4.75 -2.14 -18.24
C GLN A 113 3.24 -1.95 -18.16
N GLY A 114 2.61 -1.54 -19.25
CA GLY A 114 1.16 -1.35 -19.23
C GLY A 114 0.67 -0.45 -20.34
N ARG A 115 -0.54 0.05 -20.18
CA ARG A 115 -1.14 1.03 -21.07
C ARG A 115 -1.02 2.43 -20.48
N MET A 116 -0.48 3.33 -21.27
CA MET A 116 -0.36 4.73 -20.91
C MET A 116 -1.39 5.55 -21.72
N TYR A 117 -2.04 6.48 -21.05
CA TYR A 117 -3.00 7.39 -21.64
C TYR A 117 -2.46 8.81 -21.63
N GLU A 118 -2.52 9.47 -22.76
CA GLU A 118 -2.12 10.86 -22.92
C GLU A 118 -3.27 11.81 -22.58
N PRO A 119 -2.99 13.05 -22.17
CA PRO A 119 -4.04 14.05 -21.98
C PRO A 119 -4.94 14.29 -23.20
N SER A 120 -4.43 14.03 -24.39
CA SER A 120 -5.17 14.07 -25.65
C SER A 120 -6.20 12.95 -25.83
N GLY A 121 -6.24 11.96 -24.92
CA GLY A 121 -7.03 10.75 -25.03
C GLY A 121 -6.36 9.64 -25.86
N ALA A 122 -5.23 9.90 -26.50
CA ALA A 122 -4.45 8.85 -27.17
C ALA A 122 -3.90 7.87 -26.14
N SER A 123 -3.68 6.63 -26.53
CA SER A 123 -3.10 5.61 -25.66
C SER A 123 -2.05 4.79 -26.39
N SER A 124 -1.02 4.40 -25.66
CA SER A 124 0.04 3.53 -26.13
C SER A 124 0.36 2.43 -25.10
N THR A 125 0.99 1.35 -25.55
CA THR A 125 1.54 0.37 -24.65
C THR A 125 3.00 0.72 -24.38
N VAL A 126 3.39 0.63 -23.11
CA VAL A 126 4.77 0.92 -22.67
C VAL A 126 5.36 -0.28 -21.98
N GLN A 127 6.65 -0.49 -22.19
CA GLN A 127 7.48 -1.42 -21.43
C GLN A 127 8.90 -0.87 -21.41
N GLY A 128 9.33 -0.37 -20.26
CA GLY A 128 10.65 0.22 -20.15
C GLY A 128 10.75 1.27 -19.06
N ASN A 129 11.89 1.94 -19.02
CA ASN A 129 12.08 3.08 -18.13
C ASN A 129 11.15 4.23 -18.54
N LEU A 130 10.51 4.80 -17.56
CA LEU A 130 9.60 5.92 -17.73
C LEU A 130 10.29 7.22 -17.29
N ALA A 131 9.99 8.30 -17.98
CA ALA A 131 10.39 9.63 -17.52
C ALA A 131 9.38 10.13 -16.50
N ARG A 132 9.86 10.72 -15.40
CA ARG A 132 8.98 11.44 -14.47
C ARG A 132 8.61 12.77 -15.10
N SER A 133 7.33 12.96 -15.38
CA SER A 133 6.82 14.24 -15.89
C SER A 133 6.95 15.36 -14.84
N PHE A 134 6.89 14.98 -13.55
CA PHE A 134 7.03 15.90 -12.42
C PHE A 134 7.87 15.25 -11.32
N PRO A 135 8.74 16.02 -10.63
CA PRO A 135 9.43 15.52 -9.44
C PRO A 135 8.42 15.21 -8.32
N LYS A 136 8.72 14.25 -7.48
CA LYS A 136 7.94 14.05 -6.25
C LYS A 136 8.06 15.31 -5.39
N PRO A 137 6.95 15.94 -4.95
CA PRO A 137 7.02 17.11 -4.08
C PRO A 137 7.79 16.79 -2.80
N ALA A 138 8.73 17.65 -2.40
CA ALA A 138 9.54 17.44 -1.20
C ALA A 138 8.69 17.31 0.08
N SER A 139 7.51 17.96 0.11
CA SER A 139 6.56 17.86 1.23
C SER A 139 5.95 16.47 1.41
N LEU A 140 6.06 15.59 0.41
CA LEU A 140 5.59 14.21 0.45
C LEU A 140 6.71 13.21 0.75
N LEU A 141 7.94 13.69 0.91
CA LEU A 141 9.11 12.82 1.11
C LEU A 141 9.60 12.89 2.56
N ASP A 142 10.12 11.77 3.03
CA ASP A 142 10.88 11.70 4.27
C ASP A 142 12.33 12.17 4.06
N SER A 143 13.12 12.17 5.13
CA SER A 143 14.54 12.55 5.08
C SER A 143 15.42 11.65 4.22
N THR A 144 14.92 10.48 3.80
CA THR A 144 15.64 9.53 2.93
C THR A 144 15.20 9.62 1.47
N GLY A 145 14.30 10.55 1.13
CA GLY A 145 13.77 10.76 -0.21
C GLY A 145 12.68 9.76 -0.61
N LYS A 146 12.16 8.97 0.32
CA LYS A 146 11.03 8.07 0.10
C LYS A 146 9.72 8.78 0.38
N VAL A 147 8.65 8.33 -0.24
CA VAL A 147 7.31 8.81 0.07
C VAL A 147 7.03 8.59 1.55
N PHE A 148 6.66 9.66 2.25
CA PHE A 148 6.40 9.62 3.68
C PHE A 148 5.36 8.53 4.01
N GLU A 149 5.65 7.77 5.04
CA GLU A 149 4.72 6.80 5.62
C GLU A 149 4.78 6.85 7.14
N ARG A 150 3.67 6.52 7.74
CA ARG A 150 3.58 6.40 9.18
C ARG A 150 2.87 5.10 9.53
N SER A 151 3.51 4.28 10.36
CA SER A 151 2.86 3.09 10.91
C SER A 151 1.71 3.49 11.82
N ARG A 152 0.65 2.67 11.83
CA ARG A 152 -0.39 2.81 12.85
C ARG A 152 0.26 2.72 14.22
N PRO A 153 0.01 3.67 15.14
CA PRO A 153 0.58 3.62 16.49
C PRO A 153 0.18 2.33 17.21
N GLN A 154 1.17 1.65 17.79
CA GLN A 154 0.93 0.40 18.51
C GLN A 154 0.62 0.62 20.00
N TYR A 155 0.93 1.80 20.52
CA TYR A 155 0.70 2.20 21.92
C TYR A 155 1.22 1.22 22.99
N THR A 156 2.19 0.36 22.65
CA THR A 156 2.72 -0.70 23.51
C THR A 156 3.28 -0.21 24.87
N ASN A 157 3.73 1.03 24.90
CA ASN A 157 4.30 1.65 26.12
C ASN A 157 3.37 2.68 26.75
N VAL A 158 2.08 2.69 26.36
CA VAL A 158 1.10 3.61 26.91
C VAL A 158 0.28 2.88 27.99
N PRO A 159 0.16 3.43 29.20
CA PRO A 159 -0.61 2.79 30.26
C PRO A 159 -2.11 2.74 29.91
N ALA A 160 -2.78 1.69 30.34
CA ALA A 160 -4.21 1.51 30.07
C ALA A 160 -5.07 2.69 30.57
N SER A 161 -4.63 3.38 31.63
CA SER A 161 -5.31 4.57 32.17
C SER A 161 -5.32 5.78 31.22
N SER A 162 -4.48 5.78 30.19
CA SER A 162 -4.49 6.81 29.13
C SER A 162 -5.60 6.58 28.10
N PHE A 163 -6.20 5.39 28.06
CA PHE A 163 -7.28 5.09 27.13
C PHE A 163 -8.62 5.51 27.73
N ILE A 164 -9.26 6.46 27.08
CA ILE A 164 -10.56 6.99 27.48
C ILE A 164 -11.62 6.29 26.64
N SER A 165 -12.22 5.22 27.17
CA SER A 165 -13.32 4.51 26.52
C SER A 165 -14.52 5.42 26.34
N VAL A 166 -15.02 5.58 25.11
CA VAL A 166 -16.19 6.43 24.84
C VAL A 166 -17.45 5.85 25.49
N ARG A 167 -17.55 4.51 25.59
CA ARG A 167 -18.66 3.87 26.31
C ARG A 167 -18.61 4.14 27.79
N SER A 168 -17.44 4.06 28.43
CA SER A 168 -17.27 4.41 29.83
C SER A 168 -17.62 5.88 30.12
N GLN A 169 -17.51 6.73 29.09
CA GLN A 169 -17.90 8.13 29.15
C GLN A 169 -19.37 8.37 28.76
N GLY A 170 -20.17 7.33 28.55
CA GLY A 170 -21.60 7.40 28.34
C GLY A 170 -22.08 7.34 26.89
N ALA A 171 -21.19 7.13 25.91
CA ALA A 171 -21.63 6.83 24.54
C ALA A 171 -22.25 5.42 24.49
N ARG A 172 -23.31 5.26 23.74
CA ARG A 172 -24.02 3.98 23.64
C ARG A 172 -23.41 3.02 22.63
N GLY A 173 -23.08 3.51 21.43
CA GLY A 173 -22.54 2.68 20.38
C GLY A 173 -23.44 1.51 19.99
N ASP A 174 -24.78 1.67 20.12
CA ASP A 174 -25.80 0.64 19.91
C ASP A 174 -26.44 0.70 18.51
N GLY A 175 -25.98 1.61 17.66
CA GLY A 175 -26.51 1.84 16.31
C GLY A 175 -27.87 2.53 16.25
N GLN A 176 -28.42 2.98 17.38
CA GLN A 176 -29.75 3.58 17.46
C GLN A 176 -29.72 4.92 18.22
N THR A 177 -29.02 4.98 19.34
CA THR A 177 -28.91 6.18 20.17
C THR A 177 -28.03 7.21 19.48
N ASP A 178 -28.47 8.46 19.44
CA ASP A 178 -27.64 9.57 18.97
C ASP A 178 -26.57 9.92 20.01
N ASP A 179 -25.34 9.59 19.69
CA ASP A 179 -24.17 9.82 20.53
C ASP A 179 -23.52 11.19 20.32
N THR A 180 -24.08 12.07 19.48
CA THR A 180 -23.48 13.35 19.06
C THR A 180 -23.09 14.21 20.28
N ALA A 181 -24.00 14.44 21.20
CA ALA A 181 -23.76 15.28 22.38
C ALA A 181 -22.69 14.69 23.31
N THR A 182 -22.72 13.36 23.49
CA THR A 182 -21.73 12.63 24.29
C THR A 182 -20.35 12.70 23.69
N LEU A 183 -20.22 12.44 22.36
CA LEU A 183 -18.95 12.49 21.66
C LEU A 183 -18.37 13.91 21.64
N ARG A 184 -19.19 14.94 21.43
CA ARG A 184 -18.75 16.34 21.52
C ARG A 184 -18.16 16.65 22.91
N ARG A 185 -18.80 16.23 23.99
CA ARG A 185 -18.28 16.40 25.34
C ARG A 185 -16.97 15.65 25.56
N ILE A 186 -16.87 14.42 25.09
CA ILE A 186 -15.64 13.61 25.20
C ILE A 186 -14.48 14.29 24.48
N PHE A 187 -14.67 14.73 23.23
CA PHE A 187 -13.63 15.42 22.48
C PHE A 187 -13.26 16.77 23.07
N ALA A 188 -14.24 17.51 23.60
CA ALA A 188 -13.96 18.77 24.28
C ALA A 188 -13.18 18.59 25.61
N THR A 189 -13.39 17.46 26.30
CA THR A 189 -12.73 17.19 27.59
C THR A 189 -11.37 16.57 27.44
N TYR A 190 -11.22 15.61 26.53
CA TYR A 190 -10.03 14.75 26.41
C TYR A 190 -9.24 14.96 25.12
N GLY A 191 -9.86 15.54 24.09
CA GLY A 191 -9.22 15.82 22.82
C GLY A 191 -8.13 16.89 22.93
N GLY A 192 -7.18 16.86 21.99
CA GLY A 192 -6.04 17.78 21.98
C GLY A 192 -4.97 17.51 23.05
N ASN A 193 -5.23 16.65 24.01
CA ASN A 193 -4.27 16.23 25.01
C ASN A 193 -3.54 14.95 24.54
N THR A 194 -2.26 15.09 24.26
CA THR A 194 -1.44 13.96 23.73
C THR A 194 -1.20 12.84 24.74
N ASN A 195 -1.56 13.02 26.02
CA ASN A 195 -1.51 11.96 27.03
C ASN A 195 -2.77 11.06 27.02
N ASN A 196 -3.84 11.52 26.38
CA ASN A 196 -5.08 10.76 26.26
C ASN A 196 -5.18 10.11 24.89
N ILE A 197 -5.77 8.92 24.86
CA ILE A 197 -6.16 8.20 23.65
C ILE A 197 -7.65 7.94 23.76
N ILE A 198 -8.46 8.57 22.92
CA ILE A 198 -9.90 8.34 22.90
C ILE A 198 -10.12 6.98 22.23
N TYR A 199 -10.65 6.04 22.99
CA TYR A 199 -10.89 4.68 22.54
C TYR A 199 -12.35 4.46 22.21
N PHE A 200 -12.62 4.17 20.94
CA PHE A 200 -13.93 3.75 20.49
C PHE A 200 -14.05 2.25 20.69
N ASP A 201 -14.79 1.86 21.69
CA ASP A 201 -15.16 0.47 21.94
C ASP A 201 -15.95 -0.07 20.75
N HIS A 202 -15.90 -1.36 20.52
CA HIS A 202 -16.66 -2.00 19.45
C HIS A 202 -18.14 -1.60 19.48
N GLY A 203 -18.67 -1.06 18.38
CA GLY A 203 -20.06 -0.59 18.30
C GLY A 203 -20.32 0.29 17.09
N VAL A 204 -21.57 0.72 16.96
CA VAL A 204 -22.04 1.65 15.93
C VAL A 204 -22.49 2.93 16.61
N TYR A 205 -21.75 4.01 16.43
CA TYR A 205 -22.02 5.31 17.04
C TYR A 205 -22.75 6.20 16.03
N VAL A 206 -24.03 6.43 16.30
CA VAL A 206 -24.86 7.29 15.45
C VAL A 206 -24.60 8.76 15.82
N VAL A 207 -24.33 9.58 14.81
CA VAL A 207 -24.19 11.03 14.95
C VAL A 207 -25.13 11.74 14.00
N SER A 208 -25.87 12.71 14.49
CA SER A 208 -26.86 13.50 13.73
C SER A 208 -26.34 14.87 13.30
N ASP A 209 -25.15 15.27 13.79
CA ASP A 209 -24.56 16.57 13.50
C ASP A 209 -23.02 16.49 13.63
N THR A 210 -22.33 17.52 13.16
CA THR A 210 -20.87 17.61 13.16
C THR A 210 -20.30 17.43 14.57
N VAL A 211 -19.31 16.55 14.70
CA VAL A 211 -18.48 16.38 15.90
C VAL A 211 -17.09 16.93 15.59
N GLN A 212 -16.74 18.03 16.27
CA GLN A 212 -15.42 18.65 16.10
C GLN A 212 -14.36 17.87 16.88
N ILE A 213 -13.33 17.40 16.17
CA ILE A 213 -12.17 16.73 16.76
C ILE A 213 -11.03 17.76 16.89
N PRO A 214 -10.56 18.09 18.10
CA PRO A 214 -9.46 19.03 18.29
C PRO A 214 -8.15 18.55 17.65
N VAL A 215 -7.31 19.48 17.22
CA VAL A 215 -5.97 19.17 16.72
C VAL A 215 -5.16 18.43 17.79
N ASN A 216 -4.29 17.51 17.37
CA ASN A 216 -3.49 16.63 18.24
C ASN A 216 -4.29 15.61 19.07
N THR A 217 -5.55 15.40 18.76
CA THR A 217 -6.32 14.29 19.34
C THR A 217 -5.74 12.96 18.86
N ARG A 218 -5.59 12.02 19.79
CA ARG A 218 -5.27 10.61 19.49
C ARG A 218 -6.54 9.80 19.67
N GLU A 219 -6.84 9.02 18.65
CA GLU A 219 -7.98 8.11 18.72
C GLU A 219 -7.56 6.70 18.29
N PHE A 220 -8.27 5.71 18.77
CA PHE A 220 -8.09 4.31 18.45
C PHE A 220 -9.46 3.63 18.43
N SER A 221 -9.73 2.83 17.42
CA SER A 221 -10.93 2.01 17.32
C SER A 221 -10.57 0.54 17.24
N ASP A 222 -11.35 -0.29 17.91
CA ASP A 222 -11.37 -1.73 17.67
C ASP A 222 -12.18 -1.98 16.40
N SER A 223 -11.55 -2.53 15.39
CA SER A 223 -12.15 -2.79 14.06
C SER A 223 -12.42 -4.26 13.89
#